data_a0d30528f625d59e599b500c7153e7f1
#
_entry.id   a0d30528f625d59e599b500c7153e7f1
#
_cell.length_a   1.000
_cell.length_b   1.000
_cell.length_c   1.000
_cell.angle_alpha   90.00
_cell.angle_beta   90.00
_cell.angle_gamma   90.00
#
_symmetry.space_group_name_H-M   'P 1'
#
loop_
_entity.id
_entity.type
_entity.pdbx_description
1 polymer ?
#
loop_
_entity_poly.entity_id
_entity_poly.type
_entity_poly.pdbx_seq_one_letter_code
_entity_poly.pdbx_strand_id
1 'polypeptide(L)'
;MTFGEQVFGEDVKCMVQSYLNHGYKELDTAYVYNEGECERLLGTALTEVDRATYKVATKANPRITGRLDKEAVISQLNESLQRLKVNSVDTLYLHFPDPATPVESALEGCAQLYEEGKFLELGLSNFPAWLVAEVWHICKSHGWMLPKVYEGLYNPLSRHAERELDRALNNYGMRFYAYNPLAGGMLTNKYSSQDKTIKAGRFINRPNYQKRYWKDSYFEAIDRIKEVCAEHNMNIVEAVYRWLAYHSMLKVERGDGIIIGASRLVQLEQNMATVEKGSLPDEIVEIINDAWETSKMDAPEYFTYYVPKK
;
A
#
# COMPACT_ATOMS: atom_id res chain seq x y z
N MET A 1 -9.11 1.21 -1.47
CA MET A 1 -9.61 0.18 -2.40
C MET A 1 -10.97 -0.41 -2.01
N THR A 2 -11.34 -0.45 -0.74
CA THR A 2 -12.65 -0.99 -0.29
C THR A 2 -13.79 0.01 -0.46
N PHE A 3 -13.51 1.30 -0.40
CA PHE A 3 -14.50 2.36 -0.65
C PHE A 3 -14.92 2.36 -2.12
N GLY A 4 -16.23 2.28 -2.34
CA GLY A 4 -16.81 2.13 -3.67
C GLY A 4 -16.86 0.69 -4.22
N GLU A 5 -16.39 -0.32 -3.45
CA GLU A 5 -16.50 -1.74 -3.80
C GLU A 5 -17.24 -2.54 -2.73
N GLN A 6 -16.93 -2.32 -1.46
CA GLN A 6 -17.47 -3.06 -0.30
C GLN A 6 -18.00 -2.12 0.79
N VAL A 7 -17.57 -0.87 0.80
CA VAL A 7 -17.94 0.14 1.79
C VAL A 7 -18.46 1.37 1.06
N PHE A 8 -19.64 1.85 1.44
CA PHE A 8 -20.34 2.95 0.77
C PHE A 8 -20.98 3.91 1.79
N GLY A 9 -21.32 5.10 1.34
CA GLY A 9 -22.14 6.06 2.07
C GLY A 9 -21.64 6.36 3.48
N GLU A 10 -22.51 6.24 4.46
CA GLU A 10 -22.20 6.56 5.87
C GLU A 10 -21.13 5.65 6.48
N ASP A 11 -21.02 4.39 6.04
CA ASP A 11 -19.98 3.47 6.53
C ASP A 11 -18.56 3.99 6.22
N VAL A 12 -18.36 4.69 5.09
CA VAL A 12 -17.07 5.34 4.77
C VAL A 12 -16.76 6.41 5.79
N LYS A 13 -17.74 7.27 6.13
CA LYS A 13 -17.60 8.34 7.11
C LYS A 13 -17.29 7.76 8.49
N CYS A 14 -18.02 6.74 8.92
CA CYS A 14 -17.77 6.05 10.18
C CYS A 14 -16.36 5.46 10.26
N MET A 15 -15.86 4.81 9.20
CA MET A 15 -14.51 4.24 9.18
C MET A 15 -13.43 5.32 9.22
N VAL A 16 -13.59 6.42 8.46
CA VAL A 16 -12.65 7.55 8.47
C VAL A 16 -12.63 8.19 9.86
N GLN A 17 -13.80 8.45 10.45
CA GLN A 17 -13.90 9.06 11.78
C GLN A 17 -13.29 8.17 12.87
N SER A 18 -13.58 6.86 12.85
CA SER A 18 -12.97 5.91 13.81
C SER A 18 -11.44 5.92 13.70
N TYR A 19 -10.90 5.89 12.46
CA TYR A 19 -9.45 5.93 12.22
C TYR A 19 -8.79 7.21 12.78
N LEU A 20 -9.39 8.36 12.50
CA LEU A 20 -8.89 9.65 12.97
C LEU A 20 -9.02 9.78 14.51
N ASN A 21 -10.10 9.29 15.10
CA ASN A 21 -10.31 9.29 16.56
C ASN A 21 -9.30 8.42 17.33
N HIS A 22 -8.76 7.38 16.69
CA HIS A 22 -7.64 6.59 17.24
C HIS A 22 -6.28 7.31 17.13
N GLY A 23 -6.24 8.54 16.61
CA GLY A 23 -5.02 9.34 16.51
C GLY A 23 -4.21 9.12 15.24
N TYR A 24 -4.64 8.23 14.35
CA TYR A 24 -4.04 8.05 13.04
C TYR A 24 -4.47 9.19 12.11
N LYS A 25 -3.61 9.55 11.15
CA LYS A 25 -3.87 10.74 10.32
C LYS A 25 -3.75 10.49 8.82
N GLU A 26 -3.05 9.44 8.38
CA GLU A 26 -2.70 9.27 6.98
C GLU A 26 -3.73 8.41 6.24
N LEU A 27 -4.34 8.98 5.21
CA LEU A 27 -5.39 8.36 4.40
C LEU A 27 -4.85 8.16 2.98
N ASP A 28 -4.79 6.89 2.53
CA ASP A 28 -4.29 6.51 1.22
C ASP A 28 -5.40 6.21 0.23
N THR A 29 -5.31 6.79 -0.97
CA THR A 29 -6.21 6.52 -2.08
C THR A 29 -5.49 6.61 -3.43
N ALA A 30 -6.21 6.34 -4.51
CA ALA A 30 -5.79 6.52 -5.89
C ALA A 30 -6.99 6.48 -6.83
N TYR A 31 -6.88 7.11 -8.01
CA TYR A 31 -7.90 7.00 -9.05
C TYR A 31 -8.21 5.54 -9.44
N VAL A 32 -7.18 4.71 -9.60
CA VAL A 32 -7.37 3.29 -9.99
C VAL A 32 -8.11 2.46 -8.93
N TYR A 33 -8.36 3.02 -7.76
CA TYR A 33 -9.23 2.41 -6.76
C TYR A 33 -10.67 2.72 -7.11
N ASN A 34 -11.30 1.75 -7.80
CA ASN A 34 -12.68 1.84 -8.26
C ASN A 34 -12.96 3.07 -9.15
N GLU A 35 -12.04 3.36 -10.10
CA GLU A 35 -12.19 4.41 -11.12
C GLU A 35 -12.49 5.80 -10.53
N GLY A 36 -11.78 6.15 -9.45
CA GLY A 36 -11.92 7.42 -8.75
C GLY A 36 -13.06 7.46 -7.72
N GLU A 37 -13.87 6.41 -7.63
CA GLU A 37 -14.95 6.37 -6.63
C GLU A 37 -14.43 6.38 -5.19
N CYS A 38 -13.28 5.73 -4.95
CA CYS A 38 -12.62 5.79 -3.65
C CYS A 38 -12.23 7.24 -3.26
N GLU A 39 -11.72 8.03 -4.21
CA GLU A 39 -11.42 9.46 -3.99
C GLU A 39 -12.67 10.28 -3.74
N ARG A 40 -13.76 10.08 -4.50
CA ARG A 40 -15.04 10.79 -4.32
C ARG A 40 -15.66 10.52 -2.96
N LEU A 41 -15.72 9.27 -2.55
CA LEU A 41 -16.27 8.88 -1.26
C LEU A 41 -15.43 9.41 -0.10
N LEU A 42 -14.10 9.31 -0.20
CA LEU A 42 -13.19 9.86 0.79
C LEU A 42 -13.33 11.39 0.88
N GLY A 43 -13.32 12.09 -0.26
CA GLY A 43 -13.51 13.54 -0.31
C GLY A 43 -14.85 13.98 0.31
N THR A 44 -15.91 13.18 0.12
CA THR A 44 -17.23 13.45 0.75
C THR A 44 -17.16 13.21 2.27
N ALA A 45 -16.53 12.13 2.72
CA ALA A 45 -16.38 11.85 4.16
C ALA A 45 -15.55 12.90 4.89
N LEU A 46 -14.60 13.54 4.19
CA LEU A 46 -13.70 14.56 4.77
C LEU A 46 -14.27 15.99 4.72
N THR A 47 -15.42 16.23 4.11
CA THR A 47 -15.97 17.60 3.95
C THR A 47 -16.20 18.31 5.28
N GLU A 48 -16.55 17.56 6.35
CA GLU A 48 -16.81 18.09 7.68
C GLU A 48 -15.62 17.92 8.65
N VAL A 49 -14.48 17.44 8.15
CA VAL A 49 -13.27 17.20 8.94
C VAL A 49 -12.29 18.34 8.72
N ASP A 50 -11.74 18.89 9.82
CA ASP A 50 -10.72 19.93 9.73
C ASP A 50 -9.51 19.41 8.94
N ARG A 51 -9.15 20.10 7.85
CA ARG A 51 -8.04 19.75 6.95
C ARG A 51 -6.70 19.59 7.68
N ALA A 52 -6.49 20.31 8.77
CA ALA A 52 -5.27 20.24 9.56
C ALA A 52 -5.13 18.93 10.38
N THR A 53 -6.20 18.17 10.54
CA THR A 53 -6.22 16.97 11.38
C THR A 53 -5.86 15.68 10.64
N TYR A 54 -5.82 15.69 9.31
CA TYR A 54 -5.51 14.52 8.50
C TYR A 54 -4.51 14.83 7.38
N LYS A 55 -3.89 13.78 6.89
CA LYS A 55 -3.07 13.79 5.68
C LYS A 55 -3.73 12.88 4.66
N VAL A 56 -3.72 13.31 3.40
CA VAL A 56 -4.27 12.52 2.29
C VAL A 56 -3.25 12.34 1.19
N ALA A 57 -3.15 11.12 0.67
CA ALA A 57 -2.29 10.78 -0.45
C ALA A 57 -3.13 10.31 -1.64
N THR A 58 -2.67 10.66 -2.86
CA THR A 58 -3.18 10.06 -4.10
C THR A 58 -2.04 9.76 -5.07
N LYS A 59 -2.34 9.17 -6.23
CA LYS A 59 -1.33 8.57 -7.09
C LYS A 59 -1.60 8.87 -8.58
N ALA A 60 -0.56 9.33 -9.30
CA ALA A 60 -0.56 9.37 -10.76
C ALA A 60 -0.14 7.99 -11.31
N ASN A 61 -0.86 7.49 -12.33
CA ASN A 61 -0.71 6.13 -12.80
C ASN A 61 -0.73 6.05 -14.33
N PRO A 62 0.28 5.43 -14.97
CA PRO A 62 0.35 5.31 -16.43
C PRO A 62 -0.82 4.53 -17.04
N ARG A 63 -1.51 3.67 -16.26
CA ARG A 63 -2.68 2.92 -16.73
C ARG A 63 -3.88 3.78 -17.08
N ILE A 64 -3.91 5.04 -16.65
CA ILE A 64 -5.03 5.97 -16.89
C ILE A 64 -4.91 6.60 -18.27
N THR A 65 -3.72 7.08 -18.60
CA THR A 65 -3.44 7.84 -19.83
C THR A 65 -2.64 7.05 -20.87
N GLY A 66 -2.18 5.83 -20.51
CA GLY A 66 -1.29 5.02 -21.34
C GLY A 66 0.18 5.41 -21.26
N ARG A 67 0.51 6.46 -20.50
CA ARG A 67 1.86 6.99 -20.27
C ARG A 67 1.94 7.76 -18.95
N LEU A 68 3.16 8.00 -18.48
CA LEU A 68 3.40 8.78 -17.27
C LEU A 68 4.42 9.89 -17.58
N ASP A 69 3.99 10.86 -18.39
CA ASP A 69 4.73 12.08 -18.69
C ASP A 69 4.23 13.27 -17.86
N LYS A 70 4.80 14.45 -18.09
CA LYS A 70 4.47 15.70 -17.42
C LYS A 70 2.97 16.00 -17.45
N GLU A 71 2.38 15.99 -18.65
CA GLU A 71 0.96 16.32 -18.85
C GLU A 71 0.05 15.31 -18.15
N ALA A 72 0.41 14.01 -18.18
CA ALA A 72 -0.34 12.96 -17.51
C ALA A 72 -0.32 13.14 -15.98
N VAL A 73 0.82 13.48 -15.40
CA VAL A 73 0.92 13.73 -13.95
C VAL A 73 0.10 14.94 -13.55
N ILE A 74 0.21 16.06 -14.29
CA ILE A 74 -0.50 17.30 -14.00
C ILE A 74 -2.02 17.11 -14.10
N SER A 75 -2.50 16.52 -15.19
CA SER A 75 -3.95 16.31 -15.39
C SER A 75 -4.53 15.39 -14.31
N GLN A 76 -3.86 14.26 -14.02
CA GLN A 76 -4.34 13.29 -13.05
C GLN A 76 -4.42 13.86 -11.64
N LEU A 77 -3.41 14.62 -11.18
CA LEU A 77 -3.49 15.24 -9.85
C LEU A 77 -4.61 16.26 -9.78
N ASN A 78 -4.75 17.14 -10.78
CA ASN A 78 -5.80 18.15 -10.78
C ASN A 78 -7.21 17.52 -10.72
N GLU A 79 -7.45 16.43 -11.44
CA GLU A 79 -8.70 15.69 -11.37
C GLU A 79 -8.88 14.98 -10.01
N SER A 80 -7.82 14.43 -9.42
CA SER A 80 -7.87 13.82 -8.09
C SER A 80 -8.21 14.86 -7.01
N LEU A 81 -7.64 16.07 -7.07
CA LEU A 81 -7.98 17.17 -6.16
C LEU A 81 -9.47 17.54 -6.23
N GLN A 82 -10.05 17.55 -7.44
CA GLN A 82 -11.49 17.80 -7.60
C GLN A 82 -12.34 16.69 -6.96
N ARG A 83 -12.00 15.40 -7.18
CA ARG A 83 -12.70 14.27 -6.58
C ARG A 83 -12.57 14.24 -5.06
N LEU A 84 -11.40 14.54 -4.54
CA LEU A 84 -11.10 14.62 -3.09
C LEU A 84 -11.66 15.89 -2.44
N LYS A 85 -12.09 16.90 -3.22
CA LYS A 85 -12.59 18.19 -2.74
C LYS A 85 -11.58 18.94 -1.88
N VAL A 86 -10.30 18.85 -2.23
CA VAL A 86 -9.19 19.53 -1.53
C VAL A 86 -8.36 20.36 -2.53
N ASN A 87 -7.68 21.40 -2.03
CA ASN A 87 -6.81 22.23 -2.85
C ASN A 87 -5.42 21.60 -3.05
N SER A 88 -5.00 20.74 -2.12
CA SER A 88 -3.73 20.03 -2.16
C SER A 88 -3.80 18.71 -1.41
N VAL A 89 -2.94 17.76 -1.78
CA VAL A 89 -2.71 16.52 -1.02
C VAL A 89 -1.38 16.59 -0.26
N ASP A 90 -1.22 15.77 0.76
CA ASP A 90 0.04 15.69 1.50
C ASP A 90 1.08 14.91 0.72
N THR A 91 0.69 13.80 0.06
CA THR A 91 1.61 12.99 -0.75
C THR A 91 1.04 12.70 -2.13
N LEU A 92 1.86 12.97 -3.16
CA LEU A 92 1.61 12.50 -4.53
C LEU A 92 2.57 11.35 -4.84
N TYR A 93 2.01 10.18 -5.16
CA TYR A 93 2.82 9.04 -5.61
C TYR A 93 2.88 8.92 -7.13
N LEU A 94 4.06 8.60 -7.67
CA LEU A 94 4.16 7.93 -8.95
C LEU A 94 3.87 6.43 -8.72
N HIS A 95 2.70 5.97 -9.19
CA HIS A 95 2.11 4.69 -8.77
C HIS A 95 2.80 3.46 -9.37
N PHE A 96 3.23 3.57 -10.62
CA PHE A 96 4.01 2.55 -11.34
C PHE A 96 5.01 3.23 -12.27
N PRO A 97 6.20 2.65 -12.44
CA PRO A 97 7.12 3.10 -13.46
C PRO A 97 6.56 2.81 -14.86
N ASP A 98 6.75 3.75 -15.77
CA ASP A 98 6.44 3.62 -17.19
C ASP A 98 7.76 3.50 -17.97
N PRO A 99 8.14 2.31 -18.46
CA PRO A 99 9.41 2.12 -19.16
C PRO A 99 9.42 2.73 -20.57
N ALA A 100 8.26 3.13 -21.11
CA ALA A 100 8.15 3.74 -22.42
C ALA A 100 8.31 5.28 -22.39
N THR A 101 8.25 5.89 -21.22
CA THR A 101 8.36 7.34 -21.02
C THR A 101 9.54 7.63 -20.09
N PRO A 102 10.45 8.57 -20.45
CA PRO A 102 11.51 8.99 -19.55
C PRO A 102 10.93 9.46 -18.21
N VAL A 103 11.41 8.91 -17.10
CA VAL A 103 10.90 9.24 -15.76
C VAL A 103 11.08 10.72 -15.42
N GLU A 104 12.11 11.37 -15.99
CA GLU A 104 12.38 12.80 -15.85
C GLU A 104 11.19 13.66 -16.28
N SER A 105 10.45 13.27 -17.34
CA SER A 105 9.24 13.99 -17.77
C SER A 105 8.14 13.96 -16.70
N ALA A 106 7.93 12.83 -16.04
CA ALA A 106 6.99 12.75 -14.92
C ALA A 106 7.44 13.61 -13.73
N LEU A 107 8.76 13.62 -13.45
CA LEU A 107 9.34 14.42 -12.36
C LEU A 107 9.26 15.92 -12.63
N GLU A 108 9.37 16.36 -13.88
CA GLU A 108 9.13 17.75 -14.27
C GLU A 108 7.68 18.18 -13.98
N GLY A 109 6.70 17.30 -14.28
CA GLY A 109 5.30 17.52 -13.89
C GLY A 109 5.10 17.61 -12.38
N CYS A 110 5.78 16.74 -11.63
CA CYS A 110 5.77 16.80 -10.17
C CYS A 110 6.39 18.11 -9.66
N ALA A 111 7.53 18.56 -10.23
CA ALA A 111 8.19 19.80 -9.82
C ALA A 111 7.27 21.01 -10.02
N GLN A 112 6.61 21.12 -11.16
CA GLN A 112 5.64 22.18 -11.42
C GLN A 112 4.50 22.17 -10.39
N LEU A 113 3.88 21.02 -10.14
CA LEU A 113 2.78 20.89 -9.18
C LEU A 113 3.21 21.17 -7.73
N TYR A 114 4.46 20.86 -7.40
CA TYR A 114 5.04 21.18 -6.09
C TYR A 114 5.21 22.68 -5.91
N GLU A 115 5.73 23.39 -6.91
CA GLU A 115 5.84 24.84 -6.93
C GLU A 115 4.47 25.54 -6.86
N GLU A 116 3.45 24.93 -7.46
CA GLU A 116 2.04 25.38 -7.35
C GLU A 116 1.39 25.06 -5.99
N GLY A 117 2.09 24.37 -5.08
CA GLY A 117 1.59 23.98 -3.77
C GLY A 117 0.48 22.92 -3.80
N LYS A 118 0.43 22.09 -4.85
CA LYS A 118 -0.61 21.05 -5.02
C LYS A 118 -0.35 19.79 -4.21
N PHE A 119 0.88 19.58 -3.76
CA PHE A 119 1.25 18.51 -2.82
C PHE A 119 2.48 18.90 -2.00
N LEU A 120 2.76 18.17 -0.91
CA LEU A 120 3.86 18.46 0.01
C LEU A 120 5.03 17.49 -0.13
N GLU A 121 4.78 16.20 -0.40
CA GLU A 121 5.80 15.16 -0.49
C GLU A 121 5.63 14.32 -1.75
N LEU A 122 6.73 14.02 -2.42
CA LEU A 122 6.78 13.06 -3.52
C LEU A 122 6.97 11.65 -2.97
N GLY A 123 6.13 10.70 -3.41
CA GLY A 123 6.23 9.28 -3.15
C GLY A 123 6.47 8.46 -4.42
N LEU A 124 7.04 7.28 -4.25
CA LEU A 124 7.20 6.29 -5.31
C LEU A 124 6.50 4.99 -4.91
N SER A 125 5.97 4.25 -5.87
CA SER A 125 5.35 2.96 -5.62
C SER A 125 5.63 1.97 -6.75
N ASN A 126 5.97 0.73 -6.42
CA ASN A 126 6.30 -0.34 -7.38
C ASN A 126 7.53 -0.06 -8.27
N PHE A 127 8.40 0.84 -7.88
CA PHE A 127 9.67 1.13 -8.58
C PHE A 127 10.76 0.17 -8.11
N PRO A 128 11.60 -0.41 -9.00
CA PRO A 128 12.78 -1.16 -8.57
C PRO A 128 13.81 -0.23 -7.91
N ALA A 129 14.63 -0.77 -7.02
CA ALA A 129 15.60 0.02 -6.23
C ALA A 129 16.54 0.87 -7.09
N TRP A 130 16.99 0.36 -8.25
CA TRP A 130 17.84 1.12 -9.17
C TRP A 130 17.13 2.36 -9.72
N LEU A 131 15.81 2.26 -10.03
CA LEU A 131 15.03 3.39 -10.54
C LEU A 131 14.68 4.38 -9.42
N VAL A 132 14.54 3.93 -8.16
CA VAL A 132 14.44 4.82 -7.00
C VAL A 132 15.71 5.67 -6.88
N ALA A 133 16.88 5.07 -7.06
CA ALA A 133 18.15 5.77 -7.07
C ALA A 133 18.23 6.80 -8.22
N GLU A 134 17.83 6.41 -9.42
CA GLU A 134 17.80 7.30 -10.59
C GLU A 134 16.89 8.49 -10.34
N VAL A 135 15.64 8.28 -9.91
CA VAL A 135 14.69 9.34 -9.56
C VAL A 135 15.30 10.31 -8.54
N TRP A 136 15.90 9.77 -7.47
CA TRP A 136 16.51 10.61 -6.44
C TRP A 136 17.62 11.49 -6.99
N HIS A 137 18.50 10.93 -7.85
CA HIS A 137 19.60 11.68 -8.46
C HIS A 137 19.12 12.71 -9.50
N ILE A 138 18.10 12.41 -10.30
CA ILE A 138 17.47 13.36 -11.22
C ILE A 138 16.92 14.55 -10.41
N CYS A 139 16.09 14.29 -9.40
CA CYS A 139 15.53 15.34 -8.56
C CYS A 139 16.64 16.20 -7.93
N LYS A 140 17.69 15.57 -7.40
CA LYS A 140 18.82 16.28 -6.80
C LYS A 140 19.56 17.16 -7.80
N SER A 141 19.80 16.68 -9.01
CA SER A 141 20.55 17.42 -10.04
C SER A 141 19.80 18.65 -10.55
N HIS A 142 18.46 18.58 -10.60
CA HIS A 142 17.60 19.69 -11.01
C HIS A 142 17.19 20.61 -9.85
N GLY A 143 17.55 20.28 -8.60
CA GLY A 143 17.11 21.03 -7.43
C GLY A 143 15.61 20.86 -7.14
N TRP A 144 14.99 19.80 -7.66
CA TRP A 144 13.59 19.48 -7.40
C TRP A 144 13.40 18.82 -6.03
N MET A 145 12.12 18.67 -5.58
CA MET A 145 11.81 17.95 -4.36
C MET A 145 12.28 16.49 -4.45
N LEU A 146 12.98 16.03 -3.42
CA LEU A 146 13.41 14.63 -3.32
C LEU A 146 12.24 13.72 -2.91
N PRO A 147 12.14 12.49 -3.42
CA PRO A 147 11.16 11.53 -2.94
C PRO A 147 11.40 11.20 -1.45
N LYS A 148 10.32 11.14 -0.67
CA LYS A 148 10.37 10.97 0.80
C LYS A 148 9.75 9.67 1.29
N VAL A 149 8.91 9.04 0.49
CA VAL A 149 8.18 7.83 0.89
C VAL A 149 8.09 6.85 -0.28
N TYR A 150 8.17 5.58 0.05
CA TYR A 150 7.96 4.48 -0.89
C TYR A 150 6.78 3.62 -0.39
N GLU A 151 5.80 3.40 -1.24
CA GLU A 151 4.69 2.49 -0.96
C GLU A 151 4.92 1.17 -1.70
N GLY A 152 5.14 0.08 -0.96
CA GLY A 152 5.57 -1.20 -1.49
C GLY A 152 4.78 -2.41 -1.03
N LEU A 153 4.75 -3.45 -1.88
CA LEU A 153 4.23 -4.76 -1.50
C LEU A 153 5.10 -5.37 -0.41
N TYR A 154 4.50 -5.60 0.77
CA TYR A 154 5.23 -6.25 1.85
C TYR A 154 4.28 -6.92 2.85
N ASN A 155 4.55 -8.18 3.14
CA ASN A 155 3.85 -9.01 4.12
C ASN A 155 4.66 -10.28 4.39
N PRO A 156 4.31 -11.15 5.36
CA PRO A 156 5.04 -12.38 5.66
C PRO A 156 5.38 -13.29 4.47
N LEU A 157 4.56 -13.29 3.43
CA LEU A 157 4.71 -14.14 2.23
C LEU A 157 5.17 -13.37 0.98
N SER A 158 5.60 -12.12 1.12
CA SER A 158 6.06 -11.27 0.01
C SER A 158 7.13 -10.32 0.54
N ARG A 159 8.39 -10.82 0.66
CA ARG A 159 9.49 -10.14 1.35
C ARG A 159 10.65 -9.74 0.43
N HIS A 160 10.45 -9.76 -0.89
CA HIS A 160 11.52 -9.42 -1.84
C HIS A 160 12.08 -8.00 -1.68
N ALA A 161 11.33 -7.06 -1.09
CA ALA A 161 11.79 -5.72 -0.77
C ALA A 161 13.01 -5.70 0.19
N GLU A 162 13.20 -6.73 1.02
CA GLU A 162 14.32 -6.87 1.96
C GLU A 162 15.67 -7.04 1.26
N ARG A 163 15.71 -7.53 0.01
CA ARG A 163 16.96 -7.83 -0.70
C ARG A 163 17.80 -6.59 -0.96
N GLU A 164 17.20 -5.58 -1.60
CA GLU A 164 17.92 -4.38 -2.05
C GLU A 164 17.17 -3.08 -1.76
N LEU A 165 15.81 -3.10 -1.79
CA LEU A 165 15.01 -1.89 -1.66
C LEU A 165 15.18 -1.27 -0.26
N ASP A 166 15.12 -2.06 0.81
CA ASP A 166 15.30 -1.56 2.19
C ASP A 166 16.62 -0.79 2.34
N ARG A 167 17.71 -1.33 1.77
CA ARG A 167 19.01 -0.66 1.79
C ARG A 167 18.99 0.65 0.99
N ALA A 168 18.36 0.66 -0.17
CA ALA A 168 18.22 1.87 -0.98
C ALA A 168 17.42 2.96 -0.24
N LEU A 169 16.29 2.59 0.37
CA LEU A 169 15.46 3.53 1.12
C LEU A 169 16.19 4.12 2.32
N ASN A 170 16.94 3.30 3.08
CA ASN A 170 17.80 3.77 4.16
C ASN A 170 18.84 4.79 3.65
N ASN A 171 19.49 4.49 2.51
CA ASN A 171 20.54 5.36 1.94
C ASN A 171 19.98 6.71 1.48
N TYR A 172 18.75 6.73 0.97
CA TYR A 172 18.10 7.95 0.46
C TYR A 172 17.18 8.65 1.48
N GLY A 173 17.07 8.12 2.70
CA GLY A 173 16.25 8.71 3.78
C GLY A 173 14.76 8.69 3.45
N MET A 174 14.28 7.61 2.80
CA MET A 174 12.89 7.42 2.42
C MET A 174 12.18 6.47 3.38
N ARG A 175 10.95 6.82 3.79
CA ARG A 175 10.06 5.93 4.55
C ARG A 175 9.50 4.83 3.66
N PHE A 176 9.14 3.70 4.27
CA PHE A 176 8.47 2.60 3.58
C PHE A 176 7.06 2.38 4.14
N TYR A 177 6.05 2.39 3.27
CA TYR A 177 4.68 2.06 3.63
C TYR A 177 4.28 0.73 3.00
N ALA A 178 4.02 -0.28 3.84
CA ALA A 178 3.68 -1.63 3.43
C ALA A 178 2.22 -1.74 2.99
N TYR A 179 1.96 -2.00 1.71
CA TYR A 179 0.62 -2.31 1.25
C TYR A 179 0.40 -3.83 1.13
N ASN A 180 -0.86 -4.27 1.11
CA ASN A 180 -1.27 -5.68 1.17
C ASN A 180 -0.72 -6.45 2.37
N PRO A 181 -0.81 -5.93 3.60
CA PRO A 181 -0.30 -6.62 4.79
C PRO A 181 -0.87 -8.02 4.94
N LEU A 182 -2.12 -8.24 4.56
CA LEU A 182 -2.80 -9.52 4.61
C LEU A 182 -2.82 -10.29 3.27
N ALA A 183 -1.88 -10.02 2.35
CA ALA A 183 -1.78 -10.69 1.05
C ALA A 183 -3.12 -10.73 0.29
N GLY A 184 -3.84 -9.60 0.25
CA GLY A 184 -5.16 -9.52 -0.39
C GLY A 184 -6.28 -10.25 0.35
N GLY A 185 -6.03 -10.75 1.55
CA GLY A 185 -6.95 -11.52 2.39
C GLY A 185 -6.61 -13.01 2.50
N MET A 186 -5.51 -13.47 1.88
CA MET A 186 -5.01 -14.84 2.08
C MET A 186 -4.57 -15.09 3.52
N LEU A 187 -3.85 -14.14 4.13
CA LEU A 187 -3.41 -14.20 5.52
C LEU A 187 -4.57 -13.91 6.50
N THR A 188 -5.68 -14.61 6.29
CA THR A 188 -6.88 -14.59 7.16
C THR A 188 -7.41 -16.01 7.32
N ASN A 189 -8.40 -16.18 8.17
CA ASN A 189 -9.07 -17.49 8.33
C ASN A 189 -10.12 -17.81 7.24
N LYS A 190 -10.18 -17.03 6.15
CA LYS A 190 -11.22 -17.19 5.11
C LYS A 190 -10.93 -18.31 4.12
N TYR A 191 -9.68 -18.68 3.94
CA TYR A 191 -9.23 -19.63 2.91
C TYR A 191 -8.34 -20.71 3.53
N SER A 192 -8.39 -21.90 2.96
CA SER A 192 -7.59 -23.07 3.33
C SER A 192 -7.10 -23.82 2.10
N SER A 193 -6.15 -24.74 2.27
CA SER A 193 -5.66 -25.64 1.21
C SER A 193 -6.73 -26.51 0.58
N GLN A 194 -7.88 -26.69 1.27
CA GLN A 194 -9.01 -27.46 0.77
C GLN A 194 -9.93 -26.66 -0.16
N ASP A 195 -9.76 -25.33 -0.25
CA ASP A 195 -10.56 -24.46 -1.10
C ASP A 195 -10.12 -24.56 -2.56
N LYS A 196 -10.64 -25.52 -3.31
CA LYS A 196 -10.34 -25.71 -4.75
C LYS A 196 -10.96 -24.64 -5.65
N THR A 197 -12.01 -23.97 -5.17
CA THR A 197 -12.74 -22.95 -5.94
C THR A 197 -13.01 -21.71 -5.10
N ILE A 198 -12.77 -20.55 -5.68
CA ILE A 198 -13.05 -19.27 -5.05
C ILE A 198 -14.56 -19.01 -5.15
N LYS A 199 -15.24 -18.94 -4.01
CA LYS A 199 -16.72 -18.78 -3.99
C LYS A 199 -17.17 -17.32 -3.95
N ALA A 200 -16.36 -16.40 -3.38
CA ALA A 200 -16.69 -14.98 -3.26
C ALA A 200 -15.47 -14.12 -2.89
N GLY A 201 -15.56 -12.82 -3.10
CA GLY A 201 -14.62 -11.84 -2.59
C GLY A 201 -13.57 -11.36 -3.59
N ARG A 202 -12.50 -10.74 -3.07
CA ARG A 202 -11.48 -10.05 -3.88
C ARG A 202 -10.83 -10.92 -4.96
N PHE A 203 -10.62 -12.19 -4.70
CA PHE A 203 -9.98 -13.09 -5.64
C PHE A 203 -10.84 -13.41 -6.88
N ILE A 204 -12.18 -13.30 -6.78
CA ILE A 204 -13.07 -13.38 -7.95
C ILE A 204 -13.06 -12.05 -8.71
N ASN A 205 -13.29 -10.95 -7.98
CA ASN A 205 -13.49 -9.64 -8.61
C ASN A 205 -12.19 -9.07 -9.20
N ARG A 206 -11.03 -9.59 -8.77
CA ARG A 206 -9.72 -9.08 -9.17
C ARG A 206 -8.77 -10.23 -9.54
N PRO A 207 -8.79 -10.72 -10.79
CA PRO A 207 -8.00 -11.87 -11.24
C PRO A 207 -6.48 -11.74 -11.03
N ASN A 208 -5.96 -10.50 -11.01
CA ASN A 208 -4.55 -10.23 -10.72
C ASN A 208 -4.15 -10.61 -9.28
N TYR A 209 -5.08 -10.55 -8.31
CA TYR A 209 -4.83 -11.03 -6.94
C TYR A 209 -4.78 -12.55 -6.89
N GLN A 210 -5.66 -13.22 -7.64
CA GLN A 210 -5.63 -14.68 -7.76
C GLN A 210 -4.29 -15.15 -8.33
N LYS A 211 -3.88 -14.58 -9.47
CA LYS A 211 -2.58 -14.88 -10.09
C LYS A 211 -1.40 -14.65 -9.14
N ARG A 212 -1.49 -13.65 -8.28
CA ARG A 212 -0.43 -13.26 -7.34
C ARG A 212 -0.32 -14.20 -6.14
N TYR A 213 -1.43 -14.61 -5.55
CA TYR A 213 -1.47 -15.21 -4.22
C TYR A 213 -2.10 -16.62 -4.15
N TRP A 214 -2.88 -17.04 -5.16
CA TRP A 214 -3.59 -18.33 -5.12
C TRP A 214 -2.68 -19.45 -5.62
N LYS A 215 -1.79 -19.93 -4.75
CA LYS A 215 -0.75 -20.91 -5.05
C LYS A 215 -0.62 -21.91 -3.91
N ASP A 216 -0.27 -23.16 -4.23
CA ASP A 216 -0.18 -24.25 -3.25
C ASP A 216 0.82 -23.95 -2.14
N SER A 217 2.00 -23.39 -2.48
CA SER A 217 3.01 -22.97 -1.51
C SER A 217 2.52 -21.94 -0.49
N TYR A 218 1.61 -21.05 -0.91
CA TYR A 218 0.98 -20.07 -0.02
C TYR A 218 0.00 -20.72 0.93
N PHE A 219 -0.81 -21.68 0.45
CA PHE A 219 -1.74 -22.41 1.31
C PHE A 219 -0.99 -23.23 2.36
N GLU A 220 0.06 -23.95 1.95
CA GLU A 220 0.90 -24.72 2.87
C GLU A 220 1.53 -23.83 3.94
N ALA A 221 2.13 -22.72 3.55
CA ALA A 221 2.73 -21.75 4.46
C ALA A 221 1.70 -21.16 5.45
N ILE A 222 0.51 -20.79 4.96
CA ILE A 222 -0.57 -20.22 5.76
C ILE A 222 -1.14 -21.23 6.77
N ASP A 223 -1.35 -22.48 6.36
CA ASP A 223 -1.89 -23.50 7.24
C ASP A 223 -0.93 -23.78 8.40
N ARG A 224 0.39 -23.86 8.16
CA ARG A 224 1.41 -23.98 9.21
C ARG A 224 1.42 -22.78 10.18
N ILE A 225 1.31 -21.56 9.68
CA ILE A 225 1.20 -20.37 10.55
C ILE A 225 -0.06 -20.47 11.43
N LYS A 226 -1.20 -20.87 10.86
CA LYS A 226 -2.46 -21.01 11.62
C LYS A 226 -2.39 -22.04 12.73
N GLU A 227 -1.73 -23.17 12.48
CA GLU A 227 -1.52 -24.23 13.47
C GLU A 227 -0.77 -23.69 14.70
N VAL A 228 0.39 -23.08 14.50
CA VAL A 228 1.18 -22.49 15.60
C VAL A 228 0.44 -21.33 16.28
N CYS A 229 -0.23 -20.48 15.52
CA CYS A 229 -1.04 -19.41 16.09
C CYS A 229 -2.15 -19.94 17.01
N ALA A 230 -2.80 -21.07 16.64
CA ALA A 230 -3.86 -21.67 17.43
C ALA A 230 -3.34 -22.20 18.78
N GLU A 231 -2.14 -22.77 18.85
CA GLU A 231 -1.46 -23.18 20.08
C GLU A 231 -1.26 -22.02 21.05
N HIS A 232 -1.06 -20.81 20.52
CA HIS A 232 -0.91 -19.58 21.29
C HIS A 232 -2.22 -18.78 21.49
N ASN A 233 -3.40 -19.39 21.19
CA ASN A 233 -4.69 -18.69 21.22
C ASN A 233 -4.73 -17.38 20.43
N MET A 234 -3.98 -17.30 19.34
CA MET A 234 -3.83 -16.13 18.49
C MET A 234 -4.45 -16.41 17.11
N ASN A 235 -5.04 -15.40 16.49
CA ASN A 235 -5.45 -15.51 15.10
C ASN A 235 -4.35 -15.03 14.16
N ILE A 236 -4.33 -15.56 12.94
CA ILE A 236 -3.28 -15.23 11.94
C ILE A 236 -3.24 -13.73 11.59
N VAL A 237 -4.36 -13.01 11.60
CA VAL A 237 -4.39 -11.57 11.31
C VAL A 237 -3.62 -10.81 12.38
N GLU A 238 -3.79 -11.19 13.64
CA GLU A 238 -3.02 -10.63 14.76
C GLU A 238 -1.53 -10.93 14.60
N ALA A 239 -1.16 -12.16 14.33
CA ALA A 239 0.23 -12.55 14.12
C ALA A 239 0.88 -11.72 12.99
N VAL A 240 0.20 -11.55 11.88
CA VAL A 240 0.70 -10.78 10.72
C VAL A 240 0.92 -9.30 11.04
N TYR A 241 -0.03 -8.61 11.66
CA TYR A 241 0.14 -7.19 11.99
C TYR A 241 1.21 -6.97 13.04
N ARG A 242 1.30 -7.83 14.06
CA ARG A 242 2.36 -7.75 15.08
C ARG A 242 3.73 -8.08 14.48
N TRP A 243 3.81 -9.07 13.58
CA TRP A 243 5.06 -9.36 12.86
C TRP A 243 5.51 -8.15 12.04
N LEU A 244 4.60 -7.53 11.29
CA LEU A 244 4.92 -6.32 10.50
C LEU A 244 5.43 -5.19 11.38
N ALA A 245 4.82 -4.97 12.54
CA ALA A 245 5.15 -3.85 13.42
C ALA A 245 6.45 -4.07 14.22
N TYR A 246 6.78 -5.32 14.58
CA TYR A 246 7.85 -5.58 15.57
C TYR A 246 8.98 -6.49 15.08
N HIS A 247 8.79 -7.26 14.00
CA HIS A 247 9.74 -8.30 13.57
C HIS A 247 10.12 -8.21 12.09
N SER A 248 9.66 -7.20 11.38
CA SER A 248 9.89 -7.03 9.94
C SER A 248 11.00 -6.01 9.64
N MET A 249 11.17 -5.66 8.37
CA MET A 249 12.10 -4.60 7.96
C MET A 249 11.59 -3.20 8.28
N LEU A 250 10.34 -3.04 8.73
CA LEU A 250 9.76 -1.72 9.05
C LEU A 250 10.43 -1.13 10.29
N LYS A 251 10.75 0.16 10.23
CA LYS A 251 11.51 0.88 11.27
C LYS A 251 10.72 2.12 11.70
N VAL A 252 10.37 2.17 12.97
CA VAL A 252 9.65 3.32 13.56
C VAL A 252 10.49 4.60 13.44
N GLU A 253 11.79 4.51 13.66
CA GLU A 253 12.73 5.63 13.57
C GLU A 253 12.88 6.17 12.14
N ARG A 254 12.59 5.39 11.12
CA ARG A 254 12.50 5.84 9.71
C ARG A 254 11.15 6.46 9.39
N GLY A 255 10.14 6.27 10.24
CA GLY A 255 8.77 6.68 10.02
C GLY A 255 7.99 5.76 9.09
N ASP A 256 8.35 4.46 9.07
CA ASP A 256 7.65 3.44 8.28
C ASP A 256 6.24 3.17 8.78
N GLY A 257 5.40 2.64 7.91
CA GLY A 257 4.01 2.38 8.24
C GLY A 257 3.40 1.17 7.52
N ILE A 258 2.23 0.79 8.00
CA ILE A 258 1.42 -0.29 7.45
C ILE A 258 0.12 0.31 6.89
N ILE A 259 -0.17 0.10 5.61
CA ILE A 259 -1.43 0.52 5.01
C ILE A 259 -2.51 -0.52 5.34
N ILE A 260 -3.41 -0.14 6.22
CA ILE A 260 -4.51 -0.99 6.67
C ILE A 260 -5.69 -0.86 5.71
N GLY A 261 -6.17 -1.99 5.19
CA GLY A 261 -7.42 -2.08 4.43
C GLY A 261 -8.44 -2.95 5.16
N ALA A 262 -9.66 -2.45 5.30
CA ALA A 262 -10.76 -3.21 5.89
C ALA A 262 -12.04 -3.05 5.06
N SER A 263 -12.93 -4.04 5.12
CA SER A 263 -14.24 -4.00 4.46
C SER A 263 -15.40 -3.77 5.44
N ARG A 264 -15.11 -3.67 6.74
CA ARG A 264 -16.06 -3.38 7.81
C ARG A 264 -15.36 -2.61 8.92
N LEU A 265 -16.10 -1.72 9.61
CA LEU A 265 -15.60 -0.92 10.72
C LEU A 265 -14.96 -1.77 11.81
N VAL A 266 -15.63 -2.82 12.26
CA VAL A 266 -15.12 -3.75 13.29
C VAL A 266 -13.76 -4.35 12.90
N GLN A 267 -13.55 -4.66 11.62
CA GLN A 267 -12.25 -5.16 11.16
C GLN A 267 -11.16 -4.10 11.23
N LEU A 268 -11.49 -2.85 10.89
CA LEU A 268 -10.55 -1.73 10.99
C LEU A 268 -10.11 -1.55 12.44
N GLU A 269 -11.05 -1.49 13.37
CA GLU A 269 -10.80 -1.31 14.80
C GLU A 269 -9.99 -2.47 15.39
N GLN A 270 -10.34 -3.71 15.07
CA GLN A 270 -9.58 -4.88 15.47
C GLN A 270 -8.14 -4.85 14.94
N ASN A 271 -7.94 -4.47 13.66
CA ASN A 271 -6.61 -4.40 13.07
C ASN A 271 -5.75 -3.32 13.74
N MET A 272 -6.32 -2.16 14.06
CA MET A 272 -5.63 -1.08 14.78
C MET A 272 -5.21 -1.54 16.20
N ALA A 273 -6.15 -2.08 16.96
CA ALA A 273 -5.89 -2.56 18.32
C ALA A 273 -4.85 -3.71 18.39
N THR A 274 -4.70 -4.46 17.32
CA THR A 274 -3.78 -5.59 17.28
C THR A 274 -2.31 -5.17 17.41
N VAL A 275 -1.92 -4.07 16.79
CA VAL A 275 -0.54 -3.56 16.81
C VAL A 275 -0.11 -3.16 18.23
N GLU A 276 -1.04 -2.74 19.06
CA GLU A 276 -0.77 -2.31 20.45
C GLU A 276 -0.42 -3.47 21.40
N LYS A 277 -0.63 -4.72 20.97
CA LYS A 277 -0.36 -5.92 21.80
C LYS A 277 1.14 -6.26 21.92
N GLY A 278 2.04 -5.56 21.24
CA GLY A 278 3.47 -5.73 21.33
C GLY A 278 4.03 -6.89 20.49
N SER A 279 5.30 -7.28 20.78
CA SER A 279 6.03 -8.30 20.03
C SER A 279 5.39 -9.69 20.13
N LEU A 280 5.66 -10.52 19.13
CA LEU A 280 5.22 -11.93 19.09
C LEU A 280 6.11 -12.84 19.93
N PRO A 281 5.59 -14.01 20.38
CA PRO A 281 6.44 -15.13 20.82
C PRO A 281 7.39 -15.60 19.70
N ASP A 282 8.58 -16.06 20.10
CA ASP A 282 9.63 -16.48 19.15
C ASP A 282 9.15 -17.58 18.20
N GLU A 283 8.39 -18.56 18.68
CA GLU A 283 7.85 -19.67 17.88
C GLU A 283 6.95 -19.18 16.72
N ILE A 284 6.18 -18.11 16.95
CA ILE A 284 5.36 -17.51 15.88
C ILE A 284 6.24 -16.74 14.88
N VAL A 285 7.31 -16.10 15.35
CA VAL A 285 8.27 -15.42 14.46
C VAL A 285 8.98 -16.45 13.58
N GLU A 286 9.42 -17.56 14.17
CA GLU A 286 10.11 -18.66 13.47
C GLU A 286 9.21 -19.27 12.39
N ILE A 287 7.97 -19.64 12.72
CA ILE A 287 7.06 -20.21 11.72
C ILE A 287 6.73 -19.23 10.59
N ILE A 288 6.64 -17.93 10.86
CA ILE A 288 6.45 -16.91 9.81
C ILE A 288 7.69 -16.82 8.91
N ASN A 289 8.90 -16.94 9.45
CA ASN A 289 10.13 -16.98 8.67
C ASN A 289 10.22 -18.25 7.80
N ASP A 290 9.87 -19.41 8.35
CA ASP A 290 9.79 -20.67 7.60
C ASP A 290 8.74 -20.62 6.48
N ALA A 291 7.61 -19.98 6.74
CA ALA A 291 6.57 -19.76 5.74
C ALA A 291 7.07 -18.92 4.56
N TRP A 292 7.92 -17.92 4.81
CA TRP A 292 8.58 -17.18 3.75
C TRP A 292 9.50 -18.09 2.93
N GLU A 293 10.33 -18.91 3.56
CA GLU A 293 11.22 -19.86 2.85
C GLU A 293 10.43 -20.82 1.95
N THR A 294 9.26 -21.25 2.40
CA THR A 294 8.35 -22.12 1.62
C THR A 294 7.76 -21.39 0.40
N SER A 295 7.37 -20.12 0.55
CA SER A 295 6.61 -19.38 -0.47
C SER A 295 7.44 -18.46 -1.37
N LYS A 296 8.71 -18.18 -1.03
CA LYS A 296 9.54 -17.15 -1.67
C LYS A 296 9.73 -17.31 -3.18
N MET A 297 9.77 -18.54 -3.68
CA MET A 297 9.96 -18.81 -5.13
C MET A 297 8.70 -18.46 -5.93
N ASP A 298 7.55 -18.49 -5.30
CA ASP A 298 6.27 -18.13 -5.86
C ASP A 298 5.87 -16.68 -5.57
N ALA A 299 6.60 -16.01 -4.69
CA ALA A 299 6.28 -14.65 -4.27
C ALA A 299 6.43 -13.66 -5.45
N PRO A 300 5.49 -12.70 -5.57
CA PRO A 300 5.62 -11.65 -6.57
C PRO A 300 6.79 -10.73 -6.21
N GLU A 301 7.45 -10.19 -7.23
CA GLU A 301 8.43 -9.13 -7.03
C GLU A 301 7.79 -7.90 -6.38
N TYR A 302 8.59 -7.13 -5.64
CA TYR A 302 8.13 -5.91 -4.96
C TYR A 302 7.87 -4.74 -5.93
N PHE A 303 8.33 -4.85 -7.17
CA PHE A 303 8.14 -3.86 -8.23
C PHE A 303 7.36 -4.43 -9.42
N THR A 304 6.76 -3.56 -10.20
CA THR A 304 6.03 -3.95 -11.42
C THR A 304 6.02 -2.80 -12.40
N TYR A 305 6.47 -3.04 -13.62
CA TYR A 305 6.36 -2.06 -14.69
C TYR A 305 4.94 -1.97 -15.26
N TYR A 306 4.60 -0.78 -15.71
CA TYR A 306 3.44 -0.63 -16.57
C TYR A 306 3.72 -1.30 -17.93
N VAL A 307 2.77 -2.11 -18.38
CA VAL A 307 2.77 -2.68 -19.72
C VAL A 307 1.46 -2.28 -20.38
N PRO A 308 1.50 -1.55 -21.51
CA PRO A 308 0.30 -1.19 -22.25
C PRO A 308 -0.49 -2.45 -22.63
N LYS A 309 -1.82 -2.37 -22.51
CA LYS A 309 -2.68 -3.41 -23.08
C LYS A 309 -2.57 -3.33 -24.61
N LYS A 310 -2.24 -4.45 -25.23
CA LYS A 310 -2.25 -4.60 -26.71
C LYS A 310 -3.68 -4.55 -27.21
#